data_dd5c00cba90af9815d9a97ade5da38f2
#
_entry.id   dd5c00cba90af9815d9a97ade5da38f2
#
_cell.length_a   1.000
_cell.length_b   1.000
_cell.length_c   1.000
_cell.angle_alpha   90.00
_cell.angle_beta   90.00
_cell.angle_gamma   90.00
#
_symmetry.space_group_name_H-M   'P 1'
#
loop_
_entity.id
_entity.type
_entity.pdbx_description
1 polymer ?
#
loop_
_entity_poly.entity_id
_entity_poly.type
_entity_poly.pdbx_seq_one_letter_code
_entity_poly.pdbx_strand_id
1 'polypeptide(L)'
;MDRLAESFAAGGIDSTLDALGQYFKSEKKYHELFEILKMKVRRKLGLPIVYDENAIELDEKVRNQLEDGLLEACKEAGTGLLRDGKIREGWMYLRPLGDRSGVESLVREIPADESNLDELIEVCVSEGVAPGYGFSLVLEHYGTCNSITAYETQISHLPRADQENAAEQLVSHLHAELSKNLKDVISQQEGQAPSEISIKGLVEDRDWLFGELTYHIDTTHLASVVRFARVVQTESCLRLALDLTEYGRRLHSQFQYQGEEPFADVYPSSALYFQALLGENIDAAIHYFKEKAEATDAYHQGTASIEVYIDLLTRCDRTQEAIEASIAMLPAGTRTVGLAPTLYELSRRVGDFSRMMEVCRKNEDVLGFATALMQKNA
;
A
#
# COMPACT_ATOMS: atom_id res chain seq x y z
N MET A 1 -18.25 -39.00 24.75
CA MET A 1 -17.93 -40.27 24.08
C MET A 1 -19.21 -41.05 23.76
N ASP A 2 -20.07 -41.30 24.76
CA ASP A 2 -21.29 -42.12 24.57
C ASP A 2 -22.24 -41.58 23.46
N ARG A 3 -22.47 -40.24 23.43
CA ARG A 3 -23.25 -39.60 22.35
C ARG A 3 -22.68 -39.80 20.94
N LEU A 4 -21.35 -39.94 20.80
CA LEU A 4 -20.74 -40.22 19.48
C LEU A 4 -20.95 -41.68 19.08
N ALA A 5 -20.89 -42.61 20.06
CA ALA A 5 -21.21 -44.01 19.82
C ALA A 5 -22.70 -44.21 19.43
N GLU A 6 -23.60 -43.48 20.08
CA GLU A 6 -25.03 -43.44 19.72
C GLU A 6 -25.25 -42.86 18.33
N SER A 7 -24.55 -41.75 17.98
CA SER A 7 -24.62 -41.13 16.64
C SER A 7 -24.15 -42.08 15.54
N PHE A 8 -23.04 -42.80 15.81
CA PHE A 8 -22.51 -43.81 14.89
C PHE A 8 -23.49 -44.99 14.71
N ALA A 9 -24.11 -45.48 15.80
CA ALA A 9 -25.07 -46.55 15.75
C ALA A 9 -26.38 -46.16 14.97
N ALA A 10 -26.76 -44.88 15.08
CA ALA A 10 -27.98 -44.38 14.43
C ALA A 10 -27.81 -44.03 12.94
N GLY A 11 -26.66 -43.48 12.52
CA GLY A 11 -26.47 -42.95 11.17
C GLY A 11 -25.06 -43.16 10.58
N GLY A 12 -24.24 -43.98 11.21
CA GLY A 12 -22.92 -44.36 10.71
C GLY A 12 -21.93 -43.20 10.68
N ILE A 13 -20.98 -43.27 9.77
CA ILE A 13 -19.84 -42.32 9.66
C ILE A 13 -20.34 -40.89 9.43
N ASP A 14 -21.29 -40.70 8.52
CA ASP A 14 -21.73 -39.35 8.11
C ASP A 14 -22.41 -38.62 9.28
N SER A 15 -23.30 -39.30 10.03
CA SER A 15 -23.93 -38.74 11.23
C SER A 15 -22.90 -38.40 12.33
N THR A 16 -21.87 -39.24 12.48
CA THR A 16 -20.79 -38.98 13.47
C THR A 16 -19.97 -37.77 13.09
N LEU A 17 -19.60 -37.63 11.81
CA LEU A 17 -18.86 -36.46 11.32
C LEU A 17 -19.66 -35.17 11.47
N ASP A 18 -20.99 -35.22 11.27
CA ASP A 18 -21.86 -34.07 11.47
C ASP A 18 -21.95 -33.68 12.95
N ALA A 19 -22.12 -34.64 13.85
CA ALA A 19 -22.13 -34.39 15.29
C ALA A 19 -20.82 -33.81 15.79
N LEU A 20 -19.67 -34.34 15.31
CA LEU A 20 -18.34 -33.81 15.65
C LEU A 20 -18.15 -32.40 15.11
N GLY A 21 -18.55 -32.11 13.87
CA GLY A 21 -18.44 -30.78 13.30
C GLY A 21 -19.23 -29.74 14.08
N GLN A 22 -20.48 -30.07 14.46
CA GLN A 22 -21.30 -29.21 15.32
C GLN A 22 -20.67 -28.99 16.69
N TYR A 23 -20.18 -30.05 17.32
CA TYR A 23 -19.52 -29.98 18.61
C TYR A 23 -18.30 -29.07 18.57
N PHE A 24 -17.35 -29.28 17.63
CA PHE A 24 -16.14 -28.47 17.56
C PHE A 24 -16.43 -27.00 17.20
N LYS A 25 -17.45 -26.76 16.37
CA LYS A 25 -17.90 -25.40 16.05
C LYS A 25 -18.49 -24.71 17.29
N SER A 26 -19.30 -25.40 18.11
CA SER A 26 -19.87 -24.82 19.33
C SER A 26 -18.82 -24.57 20.41
N GLU A 27 -17.76 -25.40 20.46
CA GLU A 27 -16.66 -25.26 21.41
C GLU A 27 -15.55 -24.32 20.89
N LYS A 28 -15.75 -23.69 19.70
CA LYS A 28 -14.75 -22.82 19.03
C LYS A 28 -13.40 -23.51 18.79
N LYS A 29 -13.41 -24.81 18.58
CA LYS A 29 -12.23 -25.64 18.28
C LYS A 29 -12.06 -25.76 16.78
N TYR A 30 -11.60 -24.68 16.15
CA TYR A 30 -11.60 -24.55 14.70
C TYR A 30 -10.52 -25.38 14.01
N HIS A 31 -9.41 -25.71 14.68
CA HIS A 31 -8.43 -26.63 14.13
C HIS A 31 -9.00 -28.05 14.00
N GLU A 32 -9.67 -28.52 15.04
CA GLU A 32 -10.34 -29.82 15.03
C GLU A 32 -11.53 -29.81 14.07
N LEU A 33 -12.25 -28.69 13.97
CA LEU A 33 -13.31 -28.52 12.97
C LEU A 33 -12.76 -28.70 11.56
N PHE A 34 -11.61 -28.10 11.24
CA PHE A 34 -10.96 -28.24 9.94
C PHE A 34 -10.66 -29.73 9.63
N GLU A 35 -10.14 -30.49 10.61
CA GLU A 35 -9.90 -31.93 10.43
C GLU A 35 -11.19 -32.70 10.09
N ILE A 36 -12.29 -32.39 10.78
CA ILE A 36 -13.59 -33.01 10.48
C ILE A 36 -14.11 -32.61 9.08
N LEU A 37 -13.96 -31.35 8.70
CA LEU A 37 -14.35 -30.87 7.36
C LEU A 37 -13.54 -31.58 6.26
N LYS A 38 -12.24 -31.77 6.44
CA LYS A 38 -11.40 -32.58 5.54
C LYS A 38 -11.94 -34.01 5.41
N MET A 39 -12.23 -34.66 6.54
CA MET A 39 -12.81 -36.02 6.54
C MET A 39 -14.13 -36.08 5.76
N LYS A 40 -15.01 -35.07 5.93
CA LYS A 40 -16.28 -34.98 5.19
C LYS A 40 -16.05 -34.84 3.70
N VAL A 41 -15.13 -33.98 3.25
CA VAL A 41 -14.80 -33.82 1.85
C VAL A 41 -14.28 -35.14 1.24
N ARG A 42 -13.33 -35.79 1.91
CA ARG A 42 -12.80 -37.08 1.47
C ARG A 42 -13.89 -38.15 1.39
N ARG A 43 -14.75 -38.22 2.40
CA ARG A 43 -15.89 -39.16 2.43
C ARG A 43 -16.84 -38.93 1.25
N LYS A 44 -17.19 -37.68 0.97
CA LYS A 44 -18.05 -37.31 -0.17
C LYS A 44 -17.48 -37.74 -1.53
N LEU A 45 -16.16 -37.76 -1.67
CA LEU A 45 -15.45 -38.17 -2.87
C LEU A 45 -15.15 -39.67 -2.91
N GLY A 46 -15.61 -40.45 -1.94
CA GLY A 46 -15.35 -41.89 -1.85
C GLY A 46 -13.92 -42.26 -1.49
N LEU A 47 -13.15 -41.31 -0.96
CA LEU A 47 -11.78 -41.49 -0.52
C LEU A 47 -11.71 -41.97 0.94
N PRO A 48 -10.61 -42.62 1.37
CA PRO A 48 -10.38 -42.90 2.79
C PRO A 48 -10.48 -41.62 3.63
N ILE A 49 -11.20 -41.65 4.74
CA ILE A 49 -11.41 -40.46 5.60
C ILE A 49 -10.11 -39.96 6.24
N VAL A 50 -9.16 -40.85 6.46
CA VAL A 50 -7.80 -40.49 6.92
C VAL A 50 -6.86 -40.56 5.71
N TYR A 51 -5.92 -39.60 5.64
CA TYR A 51 -4.90 -39.59 4.60
C TYR A 51 -3.97 -40.80 4.76
N ASP A 52 -3.71 -41.51 3.66
CA ASP A 52 -2.74 -42.59 3.59
C ASP A 52 -1.65 -42.19 2.59
N GLU A 53 -0.38 -42.19 3.02
CA GLU A 53 0.77 -41.84 2.18
C GLU A 53 0.94 -42.79 0.98
N ASN A 54 0.40 -44.01 1.06
CA ASN A 54 0.37 -44.97 -0.02
C ASN A 54 -0.85 -44.81 -0.96
N ALA A 55 -1.56 -43.71 -0.88
CA ALA A 55 -2.77 -43.50 -1.64
C ALA A 55 -2.49 -43.40 -3.14
N ILE A 56 -3.33 -44.07 -3.92
CA ILE A 56 -3.40 -44.12 -5.36
C ILE A 56 -3.38 -42.71 -5.97
N GLU A 57 -2.67 -42.53 -7.08
CA GLU A 57 -2.70 -41.30 -7.86
C GLU A 57 -4.15 -40.95 -8.22
N LEU A 58 -4.62 -39.78 -7.72
CA LEU A 58 -5.99 -39.35 -7.91
C LEU A 58 -6.19 -38.87 -9.34
N ASP A 59 -7.30 -39.22 -9.95
CA ASP A 59 -7.78 -38.60 -11.17
C ASP A 59 -7.88 -37.08 -11.01
N GLU A 60 -7.55 -36.32 -12.06
CA GLU A 60 -7.50 -34.85 -12.05
C GLU A 60 -8.81 -34.22 -11.55
N LYS A 61 -9.95 -34.77 -11.98
CA LYS A 61 -11.27 -34.31 -11.56
C LYS A 61 -11.49 -34.47 -10.05
N VAL A 62 -11.10 -35.63 -9.49
CA VAL A 62 -11.24 -35.92 -8.06
C VAL A 62 -10.27 -35.04 -7.27
N ARG A 63 -9.07 -34.81 -7.78
CA ARG A 63 -8.08 -33.90 -7.17
C ARG A 63 -8.65 -32.48 -7.05
N ASN A 64 -9.16 -31.91 -8.17
CA ASN A 64 -9.73 -30.56 -8.16
C ASN A 64 -10.92 -30.47 -7.20
N GLN A 65 -11.80 -31.46 -7.16
CA GLN A 65 -12.91 -31.46 -6.18
C GLN A 65 -12.46 -31.57 -4.73
N LEU A 66 -11.36 -32.29 -4.47
CA LEU A 66 -10.74 -32.36 -3.15
C LEU A 66 -10.15 -30.99 -2.76
N GLU A 67 -9.41 -30.35 -3.66
CA GLU A 67 -8.83 -29.03 -3.44
C GLU A 67 -9.93 -27.98 -3.16
N ASP A 68 -10.97 -27.93 -3.97
CA ASP A 68 -12.12 -27.03 -3.74
C ASP A 68 -12.74 -27.25 -2.36
N GLY A 69 -12.97 -28.51 -1.98
CA GLY A 69 -13.53 -28.84 -0.68
C GLY A 69 -12.60 -28.49 0.50
N LEU A 70 -11.29 -28.61 0.30
CA LEU A 70 -10.31 -28.20 1.32
C LEU A 70 -10.25 -26.68 1.45
N LEU A 71 -10.38 -25.92 0.36
CA LEU A 71 -10.46 -24.45 0.42
C LEU A 71 -11.70 -23.98 1.17
N GLU A 72 -12.85 -24.63 0.95
CA GLU A 72 -14.06 -24.32 1.73
C GLU A 72 -13.88 -24.65 3.24
N ALA A 73 -13.22 -25.76 3.56
CA ALA A 73 -12.88 -26.10 4.94
C ALA A 73 -11.94 -25.05 5.57
N CYS A 74 -10.93 -24.59 4.82
CA CYS A 74 -10.04 -23.51 5.23
C CYS A 74 -10.84 -22.22 5.50
N LYS A 75 -11.77 -21.87 4.62
CA LYS A 75 -12.61 -20.68 4.76
C LYS A 75 -13.45 -20.72 6.03
N GLU A 76 -14.09 -21.85 6.31
CA GLU A 76 -14.93 -21.99 7.51
C GLU A 76 -14.11 -21.91 8.79
N ALA A 77 -13.01 -22.68 8.88
CA ALA A 77 -12.14 -22.70 10.07
C ALA A 77 -11.44 -21.35 10.27
N GLY A 78 -10.86 -20.76 9.22
CA GLY A 78 -10.14 -19.49 9.29
C GLY A 78 -11.04 -18.31 9.64
N THR A 79 -12.25 -18.25 9.07
CA THR A 79 -13.25 -17.23 9.44
C THR A 79 -13.66 -17.36 10.91
N GLY A 80 -13.82 -18.60 11.40
CA GLY A 80 -14.13 -18.84 12.80
C GLY A 80 -13.01 -18.39 13.75
N LEU A 81 -11.77 -18.67 13.40
CA LEU A 81 -10.60 -18.23 14.17
C LEU A 81 -10.47 -16.70 14.21
N LEU A 82 -10.64 -16.01 13.06
CA LEU A 82 -10.63 -14.55 13.02
C LEU A 82 -11.70 -13.94 13.93
N ARG A 83 -12.92 -14.44 13.84
CA ARG A 83 -14.05 -13.96 14.69
C ARG A 83 -13.84 -14.21 16.17
N ASP A 84 -13.01 -15.20 16.51
CA ASP A 84 -12.62 -15.51 17.89
C ASP A 84 -11.36 -14.77 18.36
N GLY A 85 -10.86 -13.82 17.54
CA GLY A 85 -9.70 -12.98 17.85
C GLY A 85 -8.34 -13.65 17.61
N LYS A 86 -8.30 -14.85 17.04
CA LYS A 86 -7.07 -15.59 16.71
C LYS A 86 -6.60 -15.23 15.29
N ILE A 87 -6.00 -14.06 15.18
CA ILE A 87 -5.80 -13.37 13.89
C ILE A 87 -4.80 -14.12 13.03
N ARG A 88 -3.61 -14.40 13.56
CA ARG A 88 -2.56 -15.12 12.83
C ARG A 88 -2.99 -16.53 12.44
N GLU A 89 -3.61 -17.26 13.38
CA GLU A 89 -4.11 -18.61 13.11
C GLU A 89 -5.20 -18.60 12.03
N GLY A 90 -6.13 -17.63 12.10
CA GLY A 90 -7.18 -17.46 11.10
C GLY A 90 -6.63 -17.15 9.70
N TRP A 91 -5.64 -16.24 9.62
CA TRP A 91 -4.97 -15.93 8.37
C TRP A 91 -4.25 -17.12 7.75
N MET A 92 -3.60 -17.97 8.54
CA MET A 92 -2.97 -19.21 8.03
C MET A 92 -3.93 -20.08 7.20
N TYR A 93 -5.20 -20.17 7.63
CA TYR A 93 -6.22 -20.93 6.89
C TYR A 93 -6.78 -20.14 5.69
N LEU A 94 -6.90 -18.81 5.78
CA LEU A 94 -7.52 -17.99 4.74
C LEU A 94 -6.54 -17.62 3.61
N ARG A 95 -5.26 -17.59 3.88
CA ARG A 95 -4.21 -17.25 2.90
C ARG A 95 -4.28 -18.05 1.59
N PRO A 96 -4.51 -19.39 1.60
CA PRO A 96 -4.62 -20.18 0.37
C PRO A 96 -5.80 -19.80 -0.54
N LEU A 97 -6.85 -19.15 -0.01
CA LEU A 97 -8.01 -18.75 -0.79
C LEU A 97 -7.72 -17.59 -1.75
N GLY A 98 -6.70 -16.76 -1.48
CA GLY A 98 -6.37 -15.59 -2.28
C GLY A 98 -7.40 -14.44 -2.17
N ASP A 99 -8.45 -14.58 -1.37
CA ASP A 99 -9.51 -13.57 -1.14
C ASP A 99 -9.10 -12.57 -0.06
N ARG A 100 -8.20 -11.64 -0.42
CA ARG A 100 -7.74 -10.60 0.50
C ARG A 100 -8.87 -9.66 0.92
N SER A 101 -9.76 -9.29 0.01
CA SER A 101 -10.84 -8.34 0.29
C SER A 101 -11.86 -8.89 1.30
N GLY A 102 -12.18 -10.18 1.22
CA GLY A 102 -13.02 -10.85 2.20
C GLY A 102 -12.37 -10.90 3.58
N VAL A 103 -11.06 -11.17 3.64
CA VAL A 103 -10.30 -11.16 4.91
C VAL A 103 -10.15 -9.74 5.46
N GLU A 104 -9.88 -8.73 4.62
CA GLU A 104 -9.85 -7.32 5.03
C GLU A 104 -11.12 -6.91 5.75
N SER A 105 -12.28 -7.28 5.21
CA SER A 105 -13.57 -6.98 5.84
C SER A 105 -13.67 -7.59 7.25
N LEU A 106 -13.20 -8.83 7.41
CA LEU A 106 -13.21 -9.52 8.70
C LEU A 106 -12.24 -8.91 9.72
N VAL A 107 -11.01 -8.58 9.33
CA VAL A 107 -10.03 -8.00 10.26
C VAL A 107 -10.42 -6.59 10.73
N ARG A 108 -11.13 -5.82 9.89
CA ARG A 108 -11.67 -4.50 10.27
C ARG A 108 -12.79 -4.57 11.31
N GLU A 109 -13.48 -5.72 11.42
CA GLU A 109 -14.50 -5.95 12.45
C GLU A 109 -13.90 -6.28 13.83
N ILE A 110 -12.62 -6.64 13.90
CA ILE A 110 -11.95 -7.01 15.14
C ILE A 110 -11.49 -5.73 15.86
N PRO A 111 -11.97 -5.45 17.08
CA PRO A 111 -11.46 -4.33 17.86
C PRO A 111 -9.97 -4.52 18.18
N ALA A 112 -9.16 -3.53 17.85
CA ALA A 112 -7.74 -3.55 18.23
C ALA A 112 -7.59 -3.25 19.73
N ASP A 113 -6.81 -4.08 20.41
CA ASP A 113 -6.44 -3.91 21.81
C ASP A 113 -4.99 -4.37 22.06
N GLU A 114 -4.48 -4.15 23.26
CA GLU A 114 -3.08 -4.52 23.62
C GLU A 114 -2.76 -5.99 23.39
N SER A 115 -3.75 -6.89 23.39
CA SER A 115 -3.51 -8.35 23.26
C SER A 115 -3.42 -8.81 21.80
N ASN A 116 -3.98 -8.07 20.85
CA ASN A 116 -4.10 -8.47 19.44
C ASN A 116 -3.49 -7.49 18.44
N LEU A 117 -3.08 -6.28 18.88
CA LEU A 117 -2.60 -5.21 18.02
C LEU A 117 -1.44 -5.63 17.11
N ASP A 118 -0.44 -6.32 17.69
CA ASP A 118 0.74 -6.76 16.93
C ASP A 118 0.37 -7.77 15.83
N GLU A 119 -0.55 -8.70 16.14
CA GLU A 119 -1.03 -9.65 15.13
C GLU A 119 -1.87 -8.98 14.02
N LEU A 120 -2.69 -7.99 14.39
CA LEU A 120 -3.44 -7.19 13.41
C LEU A 120 -2.48 -6.46 12.47
N ILE A 121 -1.48 -5.78 13.01
CA ILE A 121 -0.48 -5.05 12.21
C ILE A 121 0.28 -6.02 11.31
N GLU A 122 0.75 -7.15 11.85
CA GLU A 122 1.47 -8.17 11.08
C GLU A 122 0.63 -8.67 9.89
N VAL A 123 -0.60 -9.09 10.13
CA VAL A 123 -1.48 -9.63 9.08
C VAL A 123 -1.90 -8.53 8.10
N CYS A 124 -2.21 -7.33 8.58
CA CYS A 124 -2.65 -6.24 7.71
C CYS A 124 -1.52 -5.66 6.87
N VAL A 125 -0.34 -5.37 7.45
CA VAL A 125 0.78 -4.70 6.78
C VAL A 125 1.75 -5.71 6.17
N SER A 126 2.33 -6.61 6.98
CA SER A 126 3.41 -7.49 6.50
C SER A 126 2.90 -8.58 5.56
N GLU A 127 1.73 -9.15 5.82
CA GLU A 127 1.07 -10.11 4.92
C GLU A 127 0.23 -9.41 3.82
N GLY A 128 0.04 -8.09 3.92
CA GLY A 128 -0.60 -7.27 2.91
C GLY A 128 -2.11 -7.49 2.76
N VAL A 129 -2.80 -7.90 3.83
CA VAL A 129 -4.25 -8.12 3.81
C VAL A 129 -5.02 -6.81 3.73
N ALA A 130 -4.64 -5.82 4.55
CA ALA A 130 -5.27 -4.51 4.63
C ALA A 130 -4.23 -3.44 5.03
N PRO A 131 -3.24 -3.12 4.14
CA PRO A 131 -2.09 -2.28 4.51
C PRO A 131 -2.49 -0.91 5.06
N GLY A 132 -3.48 -0.25 4.45
CA GLY A 132 -3.97 1.05 4.91
C GLY A 132 -4.59 1.01 6.30
N TYR A 133 -5.33 -0.06 6.64
CA TYR A 133 -5.87 -0.24 7.98
C TYR A 133 -4.77 -0.56 8.99
N GLY A 134 -3.87 -1.50 8.67
CA GLY A 134 -2.74 -1.81 9.54
C GLY A 134 -1.86 -0.59 9.80
N PHE A 135 -1.66 0.25 8.78
CA PHE A 135 -0.91 1.49 8.92
C PHE A 135 -1.59 2.51 9.85
N SER A 136 -2.92 2.63 9.79
CA SER A 136 -3.66 3.49 10.75
C SER A 136 -3.47 3.02 12.19
N LEU A 137 -3.42 1.71 12.43
CA LEU A 137 -3.14 1.16 13.76
C LEU A 137 -1.72 1.51 14.23
N VAL A 138 -0.71 1.43 13.33
CA VAL A 138 0.66 1.86 13.66
C VAL A 138 0.68 3.35 14.04
N LEU A 139 0.01 4.19 13.27
CA LEU A 139 -0.01 5.64 13.50
C LEU A 139 -0.71 5.99 14.83
N GLU A 140 -1.83 5.36 15.12
CA GLU A 140 -2.63 5.59 16.33
C GLU A 140 -1.93 5.12 17.59
N HIS A 141 -1.35 3.91 17.56
CA HIS A 141 -0.84 3.26 18.78
C HIS A 141 0.67 3.46 18.98
N TYR A 142 1.45 3.60 17.91
CA TYR A 142 2.91 3.73 17.98
C TYR A 142 3.46 5.10 17.57
N GLY A 143 2.60 5.97 17.03
CA GLY A 143 2.90 7.36 16.72
C GLY A 143 3.76 7.57 15.47
N THR A 144 4.06 8.84 15.19
CA THR A 144 4.64 9.32 13.92
C THR A 144 5.98 8.67 13.58
N CYS A 145 6.89 8.54 14.54
CA CYS A 145 8.25 8.00 14.30
C CYS A 145 8.18 6.53 13.81
N ASN A 146 7.40 5.69 14.50
CA ASN A 146 7.23 4.29 14.09
C ASN A 146 6.48 4.15 12.77
N SER A 147 5.54 5.05 12.49
CA SER A 147 4.82 5.07 11.21
C SER A 147 5.73 5.45 10.04
N ILE A 148 6.64 6.40 10.21
CA ILE A 148 7.66 6.73 9.21
C ILE A 148 8.54 5.51 8.93
N THR A 149 9.01 4.84 9.97
CA THR A 149 9.81 3.62 9.84
C THR A 149 9.03 2.50 9.13
N ALA A 150 7.76 2.27 9.51
CA ALA A 150 6.90 1.30 8.86
C ALA A 150 6.65 1.63 7.38
N TYR A 151 6.47 2.92 7.05
CA TYR A 151 6.34 3.37 5.67
C TYR A 151 7.59 3.01 4.86
N GLU A 152 8.78 3.37 5.34
CA GLU A 152 10.05 3.13 4.65
C GLU A 152 10.36 1.64 4.45
N THR A 153 10.11 0.84 5.48
CA THR A 153 10.54 -0.58 5.49
C THR A 153 9.52 -1.54 4.90
N GLN A 154 8.23 -1.20 4.90
CA GLN A 154 7.16 -2.11 4.52
C GLN A 154 6.26 -1.52 3.42
N ILE A 155 5.69 -0.32 3.64
CA ILE A 155 4.70 0.26 2.74
C ILE A 155 5.32 0.71 1.40
N SER A 156 6.52 1.26 1.39
CA SER A 156 7.19 1.77 0.18
C SER A 156 7.41 0.71 -0.92
N HIS A 157 7.30 -0.57 -0.56
CA HIS A 157 7.45 -1.70 -1.49
C HIS A 157 6.12 -2.28 -1.98
N LEU A 158 4.99 -1.79 -1.44
CA LEU A 158 3.65 -2.22 -1.81
C LEU A 158 3.16 -1.51 -3.09
N PRO A 159 2.03 -1.96 -3.67
CA PRO A 159 1.37 -1.25 -4.76
C PRO A 159 1.14 0.24 -4.45
N ARG A 160 1.17 1.09 -5.49
CA ARG A 160 1.08 2.54 -5.33
C ARG A 160 -0.16 3.01 -4.55
N ALA A 161 -1.29 2.33 -4.70
CA ALA A 161 -2.52 2.66 -3.97
C ALA A 161 -2.36 2.49 -2.44
N ASP A 162 -1.61 1.47 -1.99
CA ASP A 162 -1.33 1.25 -0.57
C ASP A 162 -0.35 2.30 -0.03
N GLN A 163 0.68 2.66 -0.83
CA GLN A 163 1.61 3.74 -0.50
C GLN A 163 0.88 5.08 -0.38
N GLU A 164 -0.02 5.39 -1.32
CA GLU A 164 -0.82 6.61 -1.33
C GLU A 164 -1.68 6.71 -0.07
N ASN A 165 -2.42 5.66 0.25
CA ASN A 165 -3.28 5.63 1.44
C ASN A 165 -2.49 5.90 2.74
N ALA A 166 -1.33 5.26 2.92
CA ALA A 166 -0.49 5.48 4.09
C ALA A 166 0.15 6.89 4.11
N ALA A 167 0.57 7.42 2.95
CA ALA A 167 1.10 8.76 2.83
C ALA A 167 0.04 9.82 3.17
N GLU A 168 -1.20 9.66 2.72
CA GLU A 168 -2.32 10.56 3.05
C GLU A 168 -2.60 10.61 4.55
N GLN A 169 -2.52 9.47 5.22
CA GLN A 169 -2.67 9.40 6.68
C GLN A 169 -1.56 10.19 7.39
N LEU A 170 -0.29 9.99 6.98
CA LEU A 170 0.84 10.73 7.57
C LEU A 170 0.78 12.23 7.29
N VAL A 171 0.46 12.64 6.06
CA VAL A 171 0.32 14.06 5.70
C VAL A 171 -0.76 14.72 6.54
N SER A 172 -1.93 14.07 6.65
CA SER A 172 -3.05 14.60 7.41
C SER A 172 -2.73 14.70 8.90
N HIS A 173 -2.09 13.67 9.44
CA HIS A 173 -1.70 13.63 10.85
C HIS A 173 -0.67 14.72 11.17
N LEU A 174 0.42 14.80 10.40
CA LEU A 174 1.50 15.76 10.66
C LEU A 174 1.05 17.21 10.43
N HIS A 175 0.20 17.45 9.41
CA HIS A 175 -0.39 18.76 9.17
C HIS A 175 -1.28 19.21 10.36
N ALA A 176 -2.10 18.31 10.89
CA ALA A 176 -2.95 18.60 12.06
C ALA A 176 -2.10 18.89 13.30
N GLU A 177 -1.07 18.10 13.54
CA GLU A 177 -0.14 18.28 14.67
C GLU A 177 0.60 19.63 14.56
N LEU A 178 1.19 19.94 13.42
CA LEU A 178 1.89 21.20 13.18
C LEU A 178 0.93 22.41 13.30
N SER A 179 -0.28 22.32 12.72
CA SER A 179 -1.29 23.38 12.81
C SER A 179 -1.68 23.66 14.25
N LYS A 180 -1.86 22.61 15.05
CA LYS A 180 -2.16 22.74 16.48
C LYS A 180 -1.02 23.42 17.22
N ASN A 181 0.21 22.94 17.06
CA ASN A 181 1.38 23.49 17.74
C ASN A 181 1.62 24.97 17.40
N LEU A 182 1.47 25.35 16.12
CA LEU A 182 1.54 26.74 15.69
C LEU A 182 0.46 27.61 16.33
N LYS A 183 -0.79 27.16 16.33
CA LYS A 183 -1.91 27.88 16.95
C LYS A 183 -1.72 28.08 18.44
N ASP A 184 -1.20 27.08 19.13
CA ASP A 184 -0.94 27.14 20.57
C ASP A 184 0.15 28.20 20.87
N VAL A 185 1.26 28.21 20.11
CA VAL A 185 2.34 29.17 20.25
C VAL A 185 1.88 30.59 19.91
N ILE A 186 1.13 30.77 18.79
CA ILE A 186 0.58 32.06 18.38
C ILE A 186 -0.37 32.60 19.45
N SER A 187 -1.28 31.74 19.95
CA SER A 187 -2.23 32.15 20.98
C SER A 187 -1.55 32.62 22.27
N GLN A 188 -0.45 31.97 22.65
CA GLN A 188 0.35 32.39 23.83
C GLN A 188 1.05 33.72 23.59
N GLN A 189 1.58 33.97 22.41
CA GLN A 189 2.33 35.15 22.06
C GLN A 189 1.44 36.38 21.78
N GLU A 190 0.33 36.19 21.06
CA GLU A 190 -0.57 37.26 20.64
C GLU A 190 -1.76 37.49 21.59
N GLY A 191 -1.96 36.60 22.58
CA GLY A 191 -3.03 36.67 23.55
C GLY A 191 -4.42 36.32 22.99
N GLN A 192 -4.51 35.88 21.75
CA GLN A 192 -5.75 35.43 21.10
C GLN A 192 -5.48 34.31 20.10
N ALA A 193 -6.48 33.47 19.90
CA ALA A 193 -6.38 32.37 18.92
C ALA A 193 -6.36 32.95 17.49
N PRO A 194 -5.45 32.47 16.61
CA PRO A 194 -5.42 32.88 15.22
C PRO A 194 -6.65 32.37 14.45
N SER A 195 -7.13 33.15 13.49
CA SER A 195 -8.29 32.82 12.66
C SER A 195 -7.91 31.99 11.42
N GLU A 196 -6.64 31.94 11.09
CA GLU A 196 -6.11 31.30 9.90
C GLU A 196 -6.25 29.77 9.97
N ILE A 197 -6.63 29.16 8.85
CA ILE A 197 -6.88 27.73 8.74
C ILE A 197 -5.65 27.01 8.21
N SER A 198 -4.96 27.58 7.19
CA SER A 198 -3.79 26.96 6.58
C SER A 198 -2.51 27.28 7.34
N ILE A 199 -1.53 26.38 7.28
CA ILE A 199 -0.19 26.60 7.85
C ILE A 199 0.45 27.82 7.19
N LYS A 200 0.30 27.97 5.87
CA LYS A 200 0.77 29.15 5.13
C LYS A 200 0.27 30.43 5.77
N GLY A 201 -1.05 30.54 5.99
CA GLY A 201 -1.64 31.73 6.63
C GLY A 201 -1.16 31.94 8.06
N LEU A 202 -0.99 30.86 8.85
CA LEU A 202 -0.47 30.95 10.21
C LEU A 202 0.95 31.53 10.29
N VAL A 203 1.77 31.30 9.27
CA VAL A 203 3.18 31.70 9.29
C VAL A 203 3.49 32.97 8.46
N GLU A 204 2.58 33.44 7.59
CA GLU A 204 2.86 34.45 6.55
C GLU A 204 3.47 35.75 7.13
N ASP A 205 2.89 36.33 8.17
CA ASP A 205 3.33 37.60 8.76
C ASP A 205 3.98 37.40 10.16
N ARG A 206 4.44 36.18 10.46
CA ARG A 206 4.96 35.81 11.79
C ARG A 206 6.38 35.30 11.73
N ASP A 207 7.33 36.15 11.25
CA ASP A 207 8.74 35.78 11.17
C ASP A 207 9.34 35.39 12.55
N TRP A 208 8.74 35.87 13.62
CA TRP A 208 9.16 35.54 14.99
C TRP A 208 8.98 34.05 15.34
N LEU A 209 8.15 33.29 14.59
CA LEU A 209 8.05 31.83 14.72
C LEU A 209 9.34 31.11 14.32
N PHE A 210 10.20 31.73 13.52
CA PHE A 210 11.38 31.12 12.89
C PHE A 210 12.70 31.69 13.40
N GLY A 211 12.80 31.94 14.72
CA GLY A 211 14.06 32.32 15.36
C GLY A 211 15.13 31.23 15.24
N GLU A 212 16.35 31.54 15.69
CA GLU A 212 17.44 30.54 15.72
C GLU A 212 16.97 29.29 16.48
N LEU A 213 17.12 28.12 15.84
CA LEU A 213 16.81 26.82 16.43
C LEU A 213 15.35 26.60 16.85
N THR A 214 14.41 27.43 16.35
CA THR A 214 12.97 27.27 16.66
C THR A 214 12.30 26.38 15.62
N TYR A 215 11.57 25.37 16.08
CA TYR A 215 10.70 24.53 15.27
C TYR A 215 9.51 24.08 16.10
N HIS A 216 8.40 23.74 15.43
CA HIS A 216 7.11 23.41 16.05
C HIS A 216 6.65 21.97 15.76
N ILE A 217 7.47 21.23 15.02
CA ILE A 217 7.30 19.82 14.69
C ILE A 217 8.70 19.20 14.52
N ASP A 218 8.83 17.90 14.74
CA ASP A 218 10.09 17.23 14.43
C ASP A 218 10.44 17.42 12.95
N THR A 219 11.61 18.02 12.70
CA THR A 219 12.02 18.44 11.36
C THR A 219 12.41 17.26 10.47
N THR A 220 12.82 16.13 11.07
CA THR A 220 13.10 14.89 10.34
C THR A 220 11.81 14.22 9.91
N HIS A 221 10.79 14.22 10.77
CA HIS A 221 9.46 13.75 10.42
C HIS A 221 8.85 14.58 9.30
N LEU A 222 8.98 15.91 9.36
CA LEU A 222 8.50 16.80 8.31
C LEU A 222 9.13 16.47 6.95
N ALA A 223 10.46 16.33 6.89
CA ALA A 223 11.15 16.00 5.66
C ALA A 223 10.73 14.63 5.08
N SER A 224 10.58 13.63 5.95
CA SER A 224 10.13 12.29 5.54
C SER A 224 8.71 12.30 5.00
N VAL A 225 7.77 12.97 5.69
CA VAL A 225 6.37 13.03 5.28
C VAL A 225 6.20 13.82 3.97
N VAL A 226 6.94 14.92 3.77
CA VAL A 226 6.96 15.65 2.49
C VAL A 226 7.48 14.75 1.36
N ARG A 227 8.48 13.91 1.62
CA ARG A 227 8.98 12.93 0.65
C ARG A 227 7.92 11.88 0.30
N PHE A 228 7.22 11.32 1.29
CA PHE A 228 6.17 10.32 1.07
C PHE A 228 4.95 10.91 0.36
N ALA A 229 4.64 12.19 0.59
CA ALA A 229 3.52 12.87 -0.05
C ALA A 229 3.59 12.91 -1.60
N ARG A 230 4.74 12.63 -2.20
CA ARG A 230 4.92 12.64 -3.67
C ARG A 230 4.07 11.59 -4.39
N VAL A 231 3.61 10.54 -3.70
CA VAL A 231 2.73 9.51 -4.28
C VAL A 231 1.24 9.90 -4.22
N VAL A 232 0.87 10.88 -3.40
CA VAL A 232 -0.51 11.31 -3.17
C VAL A 232 -1.14 11.89 -4.43
N GLN A 233 -2.43 11.59 -4.66
CA GLN A 233 -3.18 12.07 -5.83
C GLN A 233 -4.36 12.97 -5.45
N THR A 234 -4.92 12.83 -4.25
CA THR A 234 -6.09 13.62 -3.85
C THR A 234 -5.74 15.09 -3.68
N GLU A 235 -6.53 15.98 -4.29
CA GLU A 235 -6.33 17.43 -4.22
C GLU A 235 -6.24 17.94 -2.78
N SER A 236 -7.13 17.48 -1.92
CA SER A 236 -7.16 17.89 -0.51
C SER A 236 -5.85 17.57 0.21
N CYS A 237 -5.30 16.38 0.02
CA CYS A 237 -4.03 15.98 0.66
C CYS A 237 -2.83 16.67 0.01
N LEU A 238 -2.82 16.88 -1.32
CA LEU A 238 -1.79 17.68 -2.00
C LEU A 238 -1.71 19.12 -1.46
N ARG A 239 -2.85 19.74 -1.14
CA ARG A 239 -2.88 21.07 -0.49
C ARG A 239 -2.26 21.04 0.91
N LEU A 240 -2.55 20.00 1.70
CA LEU A 240 -1.90 19.82 3.02
C LEU A 240 -0.38 19.60 2.87
N ALA A 241 0.03 18.79 1.90
CA ALA A 241 1.45 18.56 1.62
C ALA A 241 2.17 19.85 1.18
N LEU A 242 1.52 20.66 0.33
CA LEU A 242 2.03 21.98 -0.07
C LEU A 242 2.18 22.91 1.15
N ASP A 243 1.20 22.97 2.03
CA ASP A 243 1.26 23.74 3.28
C ASP A 243 2.45 23.31 4.17
N LEU A 244 2.71 22.00 4.28
CA LEU A 244 3.88 21.50 5.00
C LEU A 244 5.21 21.96 4.38
N THR A 245 5.27 22.06 3.04
CA THR A 245 6.48 22.57 2.37
C THR A 245 6.68 24.07 2.61
N GLU A 246 5.62 24.85 2.70
CA GLU A 246 5.71 26.30 3.00
C GLU A 246 6.30 26.54 4.41
N TYR A 247 5.91 25.75 5.38
CA TYR A 247 6.56 25.78 6.70
C TYR A 247 8.03 25.35 6.64
N GLY A 248 8.31 24.23 5.98
CA GLY A 248 9.67 23.68 5.87
C GLY A 248 10.68 24.65 5.21
N ARG A 249 10.25 25.42 4.22
CA ARG A 249 11.08 26.46 3.54
C ARG A 249 11.50 27.60 4.45
N ARG A 250 10.78 27.86 5.53
CA ARG A 250 11.04 28.93 6.49
C ARG A 250 11.92 28.49 7.66
N LEU A 251 12.13 27.18 7.82
CA LEU A 251 13.02 26.67 8.86
C LEU A 251 14.45 27.18 8.67
N HIS A 252 15.20 27.30 9.75
CA HIS A 252 16.63 27.58 9.69
C HIS A 252 17.37 26.55 8.84
N SER A 253 18.39 26.95 8.10
CA SER A 253 19.09 26.10 7.11
C SER A 253 19.59 24.77 7.67
N GLN A 254 19.96 24.70 8.94
CA GLN A 254 20.39 23.44 9.59
C GLN A 254 19.25 22.41 9.76
N PHE A 255 17.97 22.82 9.63
CA PHE A 255 16.79 21.96 9.67
C PHE A 255 16.21 21.70 8.27
N GLN A 256 16.82 22.27 7.24
CA GLN A 256 16.49 21.98 5.85
C GLN A 256 17.39 20.87 5.34
N TYR A 257 16.91 19.63 5.41
CA TYR A 257 17.67 18.47 4.99
C TYR A 257 17.87 18.46 3.48
N GLN A 258 19.07 18.05 3.06
CA GLN A 258 19.35 17.79 1.66
C GLN A 258 18.74 16.44 1.27
N GLY A 259 17.96 16.42 0.20
CA GLY A 259 17.39 15.22 -0.39
C GLY A 259 18.26 14.63 -1.49
N GLU A 260 17.72 13.62 -2.15
CA GLU A 260 18.30 13.04 -3.36
C GLU A 260 17.66 13.67 -4.61
N GLU A 261 18.43 13.70 -5.72
CA GLU A 261 17.89 14.18 -6.99
C GLU A 261 16.67 13.36 -7.43
N PRO A 262 15.64 14.00 -8.02
CA PRO A 262 15.55 15.42 -8.43
C PRO A 262 15.07 16.38 -7.33
N PHE A 263 15.00 15.94 -6.09
CA PHE A 263 14.50 16.70 -4.95
C PHE A 263 15.61 17.06 -3.95
N ALA A 264 16.78 17.45 -4.45
CA ALA A 264 17.91 17.84 -3.60
C ALA A 264 17.53 18.93 -2.58
N ASP A 265 16.79 19.95 -3.01
CA ASP A 265 16.18 20.95 -2.14
C ASP A 265 14.77 20.48 -1.76
N VAL A 266 14.65 19.70 -0.68
CA VAL A 266 13.43 18.96 -0.32
C VAL A 266 12.14 19.79 -0.41
N TYR A 267 12.10 20.96 0.25
CA TYR A 267 10.88 21.76 0.33
C TYR A 267 10.58 22.54 -0.95
N PRO A 268 11.52 23.30 -1.55
CA PRO A 268 11.27 24.03 -2.78
C PRO A 268 10.86 23.14 -3.95
N SER A 269 11.60 22.05 -4.18
CA SER A 269 11.31 21.13 -5.28
C SER A 269 10.02 20.34 -5.08
N SER A 270 9.71 19.92 -3.84
CA SER A 270 8.44 19.26 -3.54
C SER A 270 7.26 20.24 -3.67
N ALA A 271 7.41 21.51 -3.24
CA ALA A 271 6.38 22.52 -3.42
C ALA A 271 6.05 22.72 -4.92
N LEU A 272 7.07 22.85 -5.76
CA LEU A 272 6.90 22.99 -7.21
C LEU A 272 6.20 21.76 -7.83
N TYR A 273 6.56 20.56 -7.35
CA TYR A 273 5.92 19.31 -7.77
C TYR A 273 4.44 19.27 -7.38
N PHE A 274 4.10 19.58 -6.11
CA PHE A 274 2.72 19.58 -5.64
C PHE A 274 1.88 20.66 -6.32
N GLN A 275 2.42 21.86 -6.57
CA GLN A 275 1.75 22.91 -7.32
C GLN A 275 1.37 22.43 -8.72
N ALA A 276 2.27 21.76 -9.43
CA ALA A 276 1.97 21.23 -10.76
C ALA A 276 0.83 20.20 -10.73
N LEU A 277 0.81 19.32 -9.71
CA LEU A 277 -0.27 18.34 -9.52
C LEU A 277 -1.61 18.99 -9.16
N LEU A 278 -1.58 20.19 -8.58
CA LEU A 278 -2.76 21.03 -8.31
C LEU A 278 -3.17 21.90 -9.51
N GLY A 279 -2.50 21.78 -10.66
CA GLY A 279 -2.77 22.58 -11.85
C GLY A 279 -2.10 23.95 -11.85
N GLU A 280 -1.19 24.20 -10.89
CA GLU A 280 -0.48 25.46 -10.70
C GLU A 280 0.98 25.33 -11.18
N ASN A 281 1.55 26.34 -11.83
CA ASN A 281 2.96 26.39 -12.24
C ASN A 281 3.45 25.16 -13.07
N ILE A 282 2.55 24.50 -13.82
CA ILE A 282 2.84 23.23 -14.51
C ILE A 282 4.09 23.35 -15.41
N ASP A 283 4.18 24.37 -16.27
CA ASP A 283 5.29 24.50 -17.22
C ASP A 283 6.63 24.75 -16.51
N ALA A 284 6.63 25.50 -15.42
CA ALA A 284 7.82 25.72 -14.61
C ALA A 284 8.31 24.41 -13.94
N ALA A 285 7.37 23.60 -13.42
CA ALA A 285 7.68 22.30 -12.83
C ALA A 285 8.21 21.32 -13.89
N ILE A 286 7.54 21.23 -15.04
CA ILE A 286 7.98 20.36 -16.14
C ILE A 286 9.38 20.76 -16.60
N HIS A 287 9.68 22.05 -16.72
CA HIS A 287 11.00 22.52 -17.09
C HIS A 287 12.07 22.11 -16.05
N TYR A 288 11.79 22.38 -14.77
CA TYR A 288 12.72 22.03 -13.68
C TYR A 288 13.04 20.53 -13.64
N PHE A 289 11.99 19.69 -13.64
CA PHE A 289 12.19 18.24 -13.56
C PHE A 289 12.76 17.64 -14.84
N LYS A 290 12.52 18.25 -15.99
CA LYS A 290 13.16 17.91 -17.26
C LYS A 290 14.68 18.15 -17.21
N GLU A 291 15.12 19.31 -16.75
CA GLU A 291 16.54 19.62 -16.59
C GLU A 291 17.24 18.62 -15.67
N LYS A 292 16.58 18.23 -14.55
CA LYS A 292 17.11 17.22 -13.64
C LYS A 292 17.20 15.83 -14.30
N ALA A 293 16.20 15.45 -15.09
CA ALA A 293 16.20 14.19 -15.82
C ALA A 293 17.28 14.18 -16.92
N GLU A 294 17.47 15.27 -17.67
CA GLU A 294 18.49 15.41 -18.71
C GLU A 294 19.93 15.41 -18.16
N ALA A 295 20.10 15.89 -16.94
CA ALA A 295 21.41 15.90 -16.26
C ALA A 295 21.77 14.52 -15.65
N THR A 296 20.83 13.58 -15.58
CA THR A 296 21.02 12.28 -14.92
C THR A 296 21.63 11.25 -15.87
N ASP A 297 22.76 10.65 -15.47
CA ASP A 297 23.30 9.45 -16.12
C ASP A 297 22.59 8.20 -15.54
N ALA A 298 21.64 7.66 -16.31
CA ALA A 298 20.82 6.52 -15.89
C ALA A 298 21.61 5.25 -15.52
N TYR A 299 22.82 5.07 -16.09
CA TYR A 299 23.67 3.91 -15.80
C TYR A 299 24.45 4.03 -14.49
N HIS A 300 24.84 5.24 -14.12
CA HIS A 300 25.68 5.48 -12.94
C HIS A 300 24.89 6.04 -11.74
N GLN A 301 23.85 6.82 -11.99
CA GLN A 301 23.06 7.52 -10.97
C GLN A 301 21.67 6.91 -10.76
N GLY A 302 21.29 5.93 -11.62
CA GLY A 302 19.96 5.35 -11.60
C GLY A 302 18.91 6.19 -12.33
N THR A 303 17.67 5.72 -12.31
CA THR A 303 16.58 6.25 -13.15
C THR A 303 15.61 7.18 -12.42
N ALA A 304 15.80 7.42 -11.12
CA ALA A 304 14.83 8.11 -10.27
C ALA A 304 14.41 9.49 -10.81
N SER A 305 15.36 10.35 -11.22
CA SER A 305 15.05 11.69 -11.75
C SER A 305 14.27 11.62 -13.06
N ILE A 306 14.60 10.66 -13.92
CA ILE A 306 13.91 10.44 -15.20
C ILE A 306 12.48 9.94 -14.95
N GLU A 307 12.33 8.99 -14.02
CA GLU A 307 11.01 8.45 -13.68
C GLU A 307 10.11 9.50 -13.02
N VAL A 308 10.64 10.34 -12.13
CA VAL A 308 9.89 11.47 -11.54
C VAL A 308 9.40 12.42 -12.63
N TYR A 309 10.23 12.74 -13.62
CA TYR A 309 9.82 13.58 -14.74
C TYR A 309 8.69 12.94 -15.57
N ILE A 310 8.79 11.64 -15.88
CA ILE A 310 7.76 10.89 -16.61
C ILE A 310 6.46 10.79 -15.79
N ASP A 311 6.56 10.54 -14.47
CA ASP A 311 5.38 10.52 -13.57
C ASP A 311 4.70 11.89 -13.53
N LEU A 312 5.46 12.97 -13.40
CA LEU A 312 4.93 14.34 -13.42
C LEU A 312 4.18 14.64 -14.72
N LEU A 313 4.77 14.37 -15.88
CA LEU A 313 4.11 14.52 -17.17
C LEU A 313 2.80 13.75 -17.23
N THR A 314 2.83 12.49 -16.77
CA THR A 314 1.66 11.62 -16.77
C THR A 314 0.54 12.15 -15.88
N ARG A 315 0.89 12.68 -14.71
CA ARG A 315 -0.07 13.21 -13.73
C ARG A 315 -0.59 14.61 -14.08
N CYS A 316 0.13 15.33 -14.96
CA CYS A 316 -0.30 16.61 -15.53
C CYS A 316 -1.00 16.44 -16.91
N ASP A 317 -1.53 15.24 -17.23
CA ASP A 317 -2.21 14.91 -18.48
C ASP A 317 -1.37 15.11 -19.77
N ARG A 318 -0.03 15.11 -19.63
CA ARG A 318 0.94 15.23 -20.74
C ARG A 318 1.44 13.82 -21.15
N THR A 319 0.53 12.84 -21.25
CA THR A 319 0.89 11.40 -21.43
C THR A 319 1.68 11.17 -22.73
N GLN A 320 1.40 11.90 -23.82
CA GLN A 320 2.18 11.75 -25.06
C GLN A 320 3.65 12.16 -24.86
N GLU A 321 3.89 13.24 -24.12
CA GLU A 321 5.25 13.68 -23.79
C GLU A 321 5.94 12.69 -22.83
N ALA A 322 5.20 12.08 -21.92
CA ALA A 322 5.71 11.02 -21.05
C ALA A 322 6.18 9.79 -21.85
N ILE A 323 5.45 9.40 -22.91
CA ILE A 323 5.85 8.33 -23.83
C ILE A 323 7.19 8.68 -24.49
N GLU A 324 7.31 9.87 -25.08
CA GLU A 324 8.54 10.29 -25.75
C GLU A 324 9.71 10.41 -24.78
N ALA A 325 9.49 10.94 -23.57
CA ALA A 325 10.50 11.00 -22.51
C ALA A 325 10.96 9.61 -22.10
N SER A 326 10.03 8.67 -21.88
CA SER A 326 10.34 7.27 -21.56
C SER A 326 11.22 6.63 -22.63
N ILE A 327 10.90 6.83 -23.90
CA ILE A 327 11.66 6.25 -25.02
C ILE A 327 13.04 6.89 -25.17
N ALA A 328 13.14 8.21 -24.96
CA ALA A 328 14.38 8.94 -25.19
C ALA A 328 15.38 8.82 -24.02
N MET A 329 14.88 8.74 -22.77
CA MET A 329 15.72 8.92 -21.56
C MET A 329 15.93 7.64 -20.75
N LEU A 330 15.05 6.61 -20.91
CA LEU A 330 15.24 5.32 -20.24
C LEU A 330 15.95 4.34 -21.17
N PRO A 331 17.23 3.98 -20.92
CA PRO A 331 17.96 3.04 -21.74
C PRO A 331 17.33 1.64 -21.69
N ALA A 332 17.33 0.95 -22.83
CA ALA A 332 16.85 -0.44 -22.90
C ALA A 332 17.64 -1.35 -21.94
N GLY A 333 16.93 -2.16 -21.15
CA GLY A 333 17.52 -3.08 -20.18
C GLY A 333 17.95 -2.44 -18.85
N THR A 334 17.76 -1.13 -18.66
CA THR A 334 17.99 -0.48 -17.37
C THR A 334 16.87 -0.83 -16.39
N ARG A 335 17.27 -1.21 -15.16
CA ARG A 335 16.31 -1.47 -14.10
C ARG A 335 15.73 -0.14 -13.59
N THR A 336 14.43 0.03 -13.72
CA THR A 336 13.69 1.16 -13.16
C THR A 336 13.41 0.95 -11.66
N VAL A 337 13.20 2.06 -10.94
CA VAL A 337 12.80 2.01 -9.51
C VAL A 337 11.29 1.97 -9.32
N GLY A 338 10.50 2.10 -10.40
CA GLY A 338 9.04 1.95 -10.40
C GLY A 338 8.27 3.20 -9.97
N LEU A 339 8.87 4.38 -10.09
CA LEU A 339 8.21 5.65 -9.78
C LEU A 339 7.28 6.12 -10.90
N ALA A 340 7.60 5.78 -12.16
CA ALA A 340 6.80 6.15 -13.33
C ALA A 340 6.01 4.95 -13.89
N PRO A 341 4.89 5.23 -14.59
CA PRO A 341 4.23 4.22 -15.40
C PRO A 341 5.16 3.66 -16.49
N THR A 342 5.04 2.36 -16.76
CA THR A 342 5.75 1.70 -17.85
C THR A 342 5.29 2.19 -19.22
N LEU A 343 6.10 2.00 -20.25
CA LEU A 343 5.73 2.33 -21.64
C LEU A 343 4.43 1.64 -22.08
N TYR A 344 4.19 0.41 -21.57
CA TYR A 344 2.94 -0.32 -21.80
C TYR A 344 1.73 0.42 -21.18
N GLU A 345 1.84 0.82 -19.91
CA GLU A 345 0.77 1.54 -19.20
C GLU A 345 0.48 2.91 -19.81
N LEU A 346 1.51 3.64 -20.23
CA LEU A 346 1.38 4.90 -20.94
C LEU A 346 0.67 4.70 -22.29
N SER A 347 1.10 3.70 -23.08
CA SER A 347 0.47 3.36 -24.37
C SER A 347 -1.00 2.96 -24.20
N ARG A 348 -1.33 2.22 -23.14
CA ARG A 348 -2.70 1.83 -22.81
C ARG A 348 -3.57 3.04 -22.43
N ARG A 349 -3.02 4.03 -21.71
CA ARG A 349 -3.75 5.27 -21.37
C ARG A 349 -4.13 6.09 -22.60
N VAL A 350 -3.25 6.15 -23.60
CA VAL A 350 -3.50 6.87 -24.85
C VAL A 350 -4.32 6.03 -25.84
N GLY A 351 -4.34 4.70 -25.68
CA GLY A 351 -4.96 3.76 -26.63
C GLY A 351 -4.16 3.57 -27.91
N ASP A 352 -2.88 3.99 -27.93
CA ASP A 352 -1.98 3.82 -29.08
C ASP A 352 -0.68 3.12 -28.68
N PHE A 353 -0.48 1.92 -29.24
CA PHE A 353 0.69 1.07 -29.00
C PHE A 353 1.76 1.19 -30.11
N SER A 354 1.59 2.10 -31.06
CA SER A 354 2.48 2.21 -32.23
C SER A 354 3.92 2.52 -31.81
N ARG A 355 4.13 3.46 -30.90
CA ARG A 355 5.45 3.83 -30.37
C ARG A 355 6.10 2.67 -29.58
N MET A 356 5.34 1.97 -28.77
CA MET A 356 5.81 0.79 -28.05
C MET A 356 6.27 -0.31 -29.02
N MET A 357 5.49 -0.59 -30.09
CA MET A 357 5.88 -1.56 -31.11
C MET A 357 7.18 -1.17 -31.84
N GLU A 358 7.40 0.12 -32.13
CA GLU A 358 8.65 0.60 -32.72
C GLU A 358 9.84 0.32 -31.81
N VAL A 359 9.72 0.64 -30.51
CA VAL A 359 10.77 0.40 -29.50
C VAL A 359 11.06 -1.09 -29.35
N CYS A 360 10.01 -1.92 -29.20
CA CYS A 360 10.17 -3.38 -29.08
C CYS A 360 10.85 -3.98 -30.31
N ARG A 361 10.50 -3.51 -31.53
CA ARG A 361 11.17 -3.96 -32.76
C ARG A 361 12.65 -3.57 -32.80
N LYS A 362 12.98 -2.35 -32.40
CA LYS A 362 14.38 -1.87 -32.34
C LYS A 362 15.22 -2.64 -31.34
N ASN A 363 14.62 -3.04 -30.21
CA ASN A 363 15.29 -3.74 -29.13
C ASN A 363 15.17 -5.28 -29.22
N GLU A 364 14.59 -5.81 -30.30
CA GLU A 364 14.34 -7.24 -30.51
C GLU A 364 13.48 -7.88 -29.39
N ASP A 365 12.64 -7.07 -28.72
CA ASP A 365 11.70 -7.53 -27.70
C ASP A 365 10.45 -8.14 -28.35
N VAL A 366 10.52 -9.42 -28.64
CA VAL A 366 9.44 -10.17 -29.29
C VAL A 366 8.18 -10.22 -28.43
N LEU A 367 8.34 -10.39 -27.10
CA LEU A 367 7.19 -10.50 -26.18
C LEU A 367 6.47 -9.16 -26.06
N GLY A 368 7.19 -8.08 -25.82
CA GLY A 368 6.62 -6.73 -25.76
C GLY A 368 5.94 -6.33 -27.07
N PHE A 369 6.55 -6.65 -28.22
CA PHE A 369 5.95 -6.42 -29.52
C PHE A 369 4.63 -7.18 -29.72
N ALA A 370 4.61 -8.48 -29.40
CA ALA A 370 3.41 -9.30 -29.51
C ALA A 370 2.29 -8.80 -28.58
N THR A 371 2.64 -8.42 -27.35
CA THR A 371 1.69 -7.84 -26.39
C THR A 371 1.08 -6.55 -26.93
N ALA A 372 1.90 -5.63 -27.43
CA ALA A 372 1.43 -4.36 -28.00
C ALA A 372 0.54 -4.58 -29.25
N LEU A 373 0.92 -5.55 -30.10
CA LEU A 373 0.14 -5.91 -31.31
C LEU A 373 -1.24 -6.47 -30.93
N MET A 374 -1.31 -7.36 -29.95
CA MET A 374 -2.58 -7.92 -29.47
C MET A 374 -3.47 -6.86 -28.86
N GLN A 375 -2.92 -5.97 -28.02
CA GLN A 375 -3.69 -4.90 -27.39
C GLN A 375 -4.20 -3.84 -28.39
N LYS A 376 -3.46 -3.56 -29.44
CA LYS A 376 -3.91 -2.64 -30.51
C LYS A 376 -5.14 -3.15 -31.25
N ASN A 377 -5.37 -4.47 -31.28
CA ASN A 377 -6.44 -5.12 -32.01
C ASN A 377 -7.55 -5.68 -31.10
N ALA A 378 -7.46 -5.48 -29.79
CA ALA A 378 -8.47 -5.86 -28.81
C ALA A 378 -9.50 -4.73 -28.58
#